data_1fa2c8c6b8c7d1b5705ba16cf58330c4
#
_entry.id   1fa2c8c6b8c7d1b5705ba16cf58330c4
#
_cell.length_a   1.000
_cell.length_b   1.000
_cell.length_c   1.000
_cell.angle_alpha   90.00
_cell.angle_beta   90.00
_cell.angle_gamma   90.00
#
_symmetry.space_group_name_H-M   'P 1'
#
loop_
_entity.id
_entity.type
_entity.pdbx_description
1 polymer ?
#
loop_
_entity_poly.entity_id
_entity_poly.type
_entity_poly.pdbx_seq_one_letter_code
_entity_poly.pdbx_strand_id
1 'polypeptide(L)'
;MILHLRFVCSLKFLFPFFLLFGAMACRTTETERNVFRENPKKNLGTDSKYELEDGLYAVHYGNGRRLELSDESEDGTERKETVFLFYLIKSGNRILLIDSGISSVRTKDRYGLKDWASPSTILEKAGIRGSMVTDIVLTHFSADHAGGLDLFPRARVFINPNDWELLKKTDWFPNLRKILHTKEKDKKLTFVQGSLEVFPDFRILFTGGRTPGHSAVEWLRFPKNRVLFAGDECIFTELCAGGKDPAGLPLYSVKNHREFIQYLELLVEQGTKILTFHDPSLLRPEEEVFPRIYRIP
;
A
#
# COMPACT_ATOMS: atom_id res chain seq x y z
N MET A 1 52.32 -16.65 15.78
CA MET A 1 52.97 -15.41 16.20
C MET A 1 51.89 -14.42 16.54
N ILE A 2 51.63 -14.30 17.85
CA ILE A 2 50.47 -13.63 18.49
C ILE A 2 50.90 -12.17 18.72
N LEU A 3 50.11 -11.20 18.29
CA LEU A 3 50.32 -9.82 18.71
C LEU A 3 49.02 -9.29 19.35
N HIS A 4 49.06 -9.20 20.70
CA HIS A 4 48.14 -8.48 21.52
C HIS A 4 48.27 -6.98 21.35
N LEU A 5 47.19 -6.26 21.13
CA LEU A 5 47.13 -4.82 21.39
C LEU A 5 46.24 -4.54 22.59
N ARG A 6 46.88 -3.97 23.60
CA ARG A 6 46.31 -3.58 24.90
C ARG A 6 45.58 -2.24 24.76
N PHE A 7 44.36 -2.23 25.28
CA PHE A 7 43.64 -0.98 25.62
C PHE A 7 44.28 -0.39 26.91
N VAL A 8 44.64 0.87 26.84
CA VAL A 8 45.03 1.67 28.00
C VAL A 8 43.84 2.60 28.35
N CYS A 9 43.21 2.30 29.43
CA CYS A 9 42.25 3.18 30.08
C CYS A 9 43.00 4.15 30.99
N SER A 10 42.91 5.46 30.78
CA SER A 10 43.40 6.44 31.72
C SER A 10 42.26 7.28 32.29
N LEU A 11 42.24 7.28 33.58
CA LEU A 11 41.22 7.79 34.49
C LEU A 11 41.59 9.20 34.98
N LYS A 12 40.58 9.96 35.35
CA LYS A 12 40.47 11.13 36.24
C LYS A 12 40.43 12.52 35.62
N PHE A 13 39.22 13.11 35.73
CA PHE A 13 39.09 14.37 36.47
C PHE A 13 37.64 14.49 37.00
N LEU A 14 37.53 14.67 38.29
CA LEU A 14 36.33 15.07 39.02
C LEU A 14 36.05 16.58 38.80
N PHE A 15 34.77 16.91 38.48
CA PHE A 15 34.11 18.09 39.10
C PHE A 15 32.58 17.96 38.87
N PRO A 16 31.77 18.37 39.87
CA PRO A 16 30.32 18.21 39.83
C PRO A 16 29.68 19.45 39.20
N PHE A 17 28.89 19.26 38.15
CA PHE A 17 27.97 20.30 37.70
C PHE A 17 26.58 19.68 37.52
N PHE A 18 25.65 20.25 38.27
CA PHE A 18 24.21 20.03 38.10
C PHE A 18 23.84 20.24 36.62
N LEU A 19 23.34 19.23 35.98
CA LEU A 19 22.71 19.36 34.69
C LEU A 19 21.26 18.87 34.78
N LEU A 20 20.38 19.84 34.69
CA LEU A 20 18.98 19.65 34.36
C LEU A 20 18.90 18.81 33.10
N PHE A 21 18.40 17.60 33.22
CA PHE A 21 17.91 16.82 32.09
C PHE A 21 16.65 17.51 31.60
N GLY A 22 16.79 18.41 30.62
CA GLY A 22 15.72 18.84 29.78
C GLY A 22 15.35 17.64 28.86
N ALA A 23 14.33 16.89 29.27
CA ALA A 23 13.66 15.98 28.39
C ALA A 23 13.13 16.78 27.20
N MET A 24 13.81 16.71 26.06
CA MET A 24 13.30 17.21 24.80
C MET A 24 12.21 16.23 24.34
N ALA A 25 11.06 16.33 24.99
CA ALA A 25 9.84 15.71 24.52
C ALA A 25 9.53 16.37 23.20
N CYS A 26 9.71 15.62 22.13
CA CYS A 26 9.15 15.95 20.83
C CYS A 26 7.63 16.03 21.02
N ARG A 27 7.11 17.22 21.27
CA ARG A 27 5.68 17.49 21.28
C ARG A 27 5.19 17.37 19.86
N THR A 28 4.78 16.16 19.47
CA THR A 28 3.80 16.04 18.41
C THR A 28 2.55 16.73 18.93
N THR A 29 2.15 17.80 18.25
CA THR A 29 0.98 18.57 18.66
C THR A 29 -0.23 17.66 18.69
N GLU A 30 -1.01 17.74 19.73
CA GLU A 30 -2.25 16.96 19.99
C GLU A 30 -3.24 16.99 18.80
N THR A 31 -3.09 17.97 17.92
CA THR A 31 -3.88 18.15 16.71
C THR A 31 -3.72 17.03 15.68
N GLU A 32 -2.55 16.36 15.61
CA GLU A 32 -2.34 15.29 14.61
C GLU A 32 -2.85 13.92 15.10
N ARG A 33 -2.94 13.71 16.42
CA ARG A 33 -3.44 12.44 16.98
C ARG A 33 -4.96 12.27 16.86
N ASN A 34 -5.69 13.37 16.75
CA ASN A 34 -7.16 13.35 16.77
C ASN A 34 -7.80 13.11 15.38
N VAL A 35 -7.03 13.18 14.29
CA VAL A 35 -7.57 13.02 12.93
C VAL A 35 -8.20 11.63 12.69
N PHE A 36 -7.80 10.63 13.46
CA PHE A 36 -8.38 9.27 13.38
C PHE A 36 -9.25 8.89 14.59
N ARG A 37 -9.39 9.75 15.61
CA ARG A 37 -10.10 9.42 16.87
C ARG A 37 -11.38 10.21 17.11
N GLU A 38 -11.63 11.31 16.41
CA GLU A 38 -12.84 12.09 16.61
C GLU A 38 -14.01 11.53 15.80
N ASN A 39 -15.00 11.01 16.53
CA ASN A 39 -16.34 10.79 16.03
C ASN A 39 -16.96 12.18 15.73
N PRO A 40 -17.21 12.59 14.48
CA PRO A 40 -17.78 13.89 14.20
C PRO A 40 -19.23 13.92 14.68
N LYS A 41 -19.50 14.85 15.60
CA LYS A 41 -20.87 15.24 15.94
C LYS A 41 -21.61 15.66 14.67
N LYS A 42 -22.77 15.04 14.45
CA LYS A 42 -23.77 15.43 13.47
C LYS A 42 -23.87 16.94 13.28
N ASN A 43 -23.65 17.39 12.06
CA ASN A 43 -24.21 18.66 11.61
C ASN A 43 -24.73 18.56 10.17
N LEU A 44 -26.04 18.76 10.11
CA LEU A 44 -26.91 19.27 9.04
C LEU A 44 -26.72 18.82 7.59
N GLY A 45 -27.69 18.00 7.13
CA GLY A 45 -28.61 18.32 6.05
C GLY A 45 -28.03 18.68 4.67
N THR A 46 -27.49 17.69 3.99
CA THR A 46 -27.61 17.53 2.54
C THR A 46 -27.87 16.04 2.31
N ASP A 47 -28.69 15.68 1.34
CA ASP A 47 -29.18 14.34 1.07
C ASP A 47 -28.09 13.26 1.19
N SER A 48 -27.93 12.70 2.39
CA SER A 48 -26.82 11.77 2.74
C SER A 48 -27.05 10.34 2.25
N LYS A 49 -27.94 10.15 1.28
CA LYS A 49 -28.33 8.82 0.79
C LYS A 49 -27.32 8.18 -0.16
N TYR A 50 -26.25 8.90 -0.54
CA TYR A 50 -25.30 8.49 -1.58
C TYR A 50 -23.83 8.78 -1.24
N GLU A 51 -23.48 9.00 0.02
CA GLU A 51 -22.11 9.28 0.41
C GLU A 51 -21.49 8.06 1.11
N LEU A 52 -20.30 7.66 0.67
CA LEU A 52 -19.54 6.58 1.29
C LEU A 52 -19.20 6.94 2.74
N GLU A 53 -19.48 6.06 3.68
CA GLU A 53 -19.11 6.22 5.10
C GLU A 53 -17.60 6.15 5.32
N ASP A 54 -17.14 6.54 6.52
CA ASP A 54 -15.76 6.30 6.94
C ASP A 54 -15.49 4.79 7.05
N GLY A 55 -14.37 4.34 6.51
CA GLY A 55 -14.03 2.92 6.48
C GLY A 55 -12.90 2.56 5.51
N LEU A 56 -12.66 1.26 5.41
CA LEU A 56 -11.77 0.64 4.46
C LEU A 56 -12.58 -0.10 3.39
N TYR A 57 -12.20 0.08 2.13
CA TYR A 57 -12.89 -0.49 0.99
C TYR A 57 -11.93 -1.05 -0.03
N ALA A 58 -12.25 -2.22 -0.59
CA ALA A 58 -11.66 -2.71 -1.82
C ALA A 58 -12.46 -2.16 -3.01
N VAL A 59 -11.76 -1.64 -4.01
CA VAL A 59 -12.35 -1.09 -5.22
C VAL A 59 -11.95 -1.98 -6.39
N HIS A 60 -12.92 -2.69 -6.96
CA HIS A 60 -12.75 -3.63 -8.05
C HIS A 60 -12.86 -2.91 -9.39
N TYR A 61 -11.78 -2.83 -10.15
CA TYR A 61 -11.79 -2.09 -11.42
C TYR A 61 -11.67 -2.96 -12.67
N GLY A 62 -11.48 -4.28 -12.53
CA GLY A 62 -11.47 -5.19 -13.67
C GLY A 62 -11.10 -6.63 -13.28
N ASN A 63 -11.35 -7.54 -14.22
CA ASN A 63 -11.00 -8.95 -14.10
C ASN A 63 -9.77 -9.25 -14.96
N GLY A 64 -8.86 -10.03 -14.45
CA GLY A 64 -7.63 -10.42 -15.11
C GLY A 64 -7.72 -11.77 -15.83
N ARG A 65 -6.55 -12.25 -16.21
CA ARG A 65 -6.40 -13.61 -16.74
C ARG A 65 -6.36 -14.61 -15.59
N ARG A 66 -6.64 -15.88 -15.92
CA ARG A 66 -6.33 -16.97 -15.01
C ARG A 66 -4.81 -17.13 -14.93
N LEU A 67 -4.28 -17.07 -13.72
CA LEU A 67 -2.89 -17.41 -13.45
C LEU A 67 -2.78 -18.93 -13.23
N GLU A 68 -1.77 -19.51 -13.84
CA GLU A 68 -1.41 -20.91 -13.58
C GLU A 68 -0.65 -20.95 -12.25
N LEU A 69 -1.14 -21.76 -11.32
CA LEU A 69 -0.42 -22.08 -10.10
C LEU A 69 0.42 -23.32 -10.40
N SER A 70 1.74 -23.25 -10.18
CA SER A 70 2.53 -24.47 -10.18
C SER A 70 2.20 -25.24 -8.92
N ASP A 71 1.42 -26.28 -9.05
CA ASP A 71 1.40 -27.33 -8.04
C ASP A 71 2.49 -28.34 -8.42
N GLU A 72 3.31 -28.74 -7.46
CA GLU A 72 4.27 -29.85 -7.61
C GLU A 72 3.55 -31.23 -7.73
N SER A 73 2.22 -31.24 -7.66
CA SER A 73 1.42 -32.43 -7.91
C SER A 73 1.38 -32.73 -9.40
N GLU A 74 1.72 -33.95 -9.77
CA GLU A 74 1.82 -34.46 -11.16
C GLU A 74 0.52 -34.38 -11.98
N ASP A 75 -0.57 -33.76 -11.50
CA ASP A 75 -1.92 -33.94 -12.02
C ASP A 75 -2.73 -32.67 -12.32
N GLY A 76 -2.10 -31.56 -12.59
CA GLY A 76 -2.82 -30.43 -13.19
C GLY A 76 -2.49 -29.06 -12.61
N THR A 77 -2.17 -28.14 -13.51
CA THR A 77 -2.09 -26.71 -13.25
C THR A 77 -3.45 -26.17 -12.79
N GLU A 78 -3.62 -25.94 -11.50
CA GLU A 78 -4.78 -25.18 -11.01
C GLU A 78 -4.70 -23.76 -11.58
N ARG A 79 -5.79 -23.28 -12.19
CA ARG A 79 -5.88 -21.91 -12.73
C ARG A 79 -6.82 -21.10 -11.88
N LYS A 80 -6.29 -20.10 -11.19
CA LYS A 80 -7.11 -19.14 -10.42
C LYS A 80 -7.39 -17.89 -11.24
N GLU A 81 -8.65 -17.45 -11.22
CA GLU A 81 -9.05 -16.16 -11.78
C GLU A 81 -8.43 -15.04 -10.98
N THR A 82 -8.04 -13.95 -11.63
CA THR A 82 -7.54 -12.77 -10.94
C THR A 82 -8.50 -11.62 -11.10
N VAL A 83 -8.59 -10.79 -10.07
CA VAL A 83 -9.24 -9.48 -10.11
C VAL A 83 -8.20 -8.38 -10.00
N PHE A 84 -8.59 -7.17 -10.31
CA PHE A 84 -7.73 -6.00 -10.15
C PHE A 84 -8.37 -5.03 -9.19
N LEU A 85 -7.68 -4.79 -8.07
CA LEU A 85 -8.14 -4.00 -6.95
C LEU A 85 -7.19 -2.83 -6.68
N PHE A 86 -7.72 -1.81 -6.08
CA PHE A 86 -7.00 -0.86 -5.25
C PHE A 86 -7.82 -0.62 -3.98
N TYR A 87 -7.22 -0.01 -2.96
CA TYR A 87 -7.95 0.20 -1.72
C TYR A 87 -8.19 1.67 -1.47
N LEU A 88 -9.33 1.95 -0.84
CA LEU A 88 -9.74 3.27 -0.42
C LEU A 88 -9.97 3.26 1.09
N ILE A 89 -9.35 4.22 1.76
CA ILE A 89 -9.58 4.51 3.18
C ILE A 89 -10.17 5.91 3.27
N LYS A 90 -11.41 5.98 3.76
CA LYS A 90 -12.08 7.25 4.05
C LYS A 90 -12.10 7.48 5.55
N SER A 91 -11.68 8.65 5.99
CA SER A 91 -11.72 9.08 7.38
C SER A 91 -11.92 10.60 7.43
N GLY A 92 -13.14 11.02 7.73
CA GLY A 92 -13.54 12.43 7.65
C GLY A 92 -13.23 13.03 6.27
N ASN A 93 -12.42 14.08 6.25
CA ASN A 93 -12.02 14.76 5.01
C ASN A 93 -10.82 14.11 4.31
N ARG A 94 -10.21 13.06 4.89
CA ARG A 94 -9.10 12.34 4.27
C ARG A 94 -9.63 11.20 3.42
N ILE A 95 -9.16 11.14 2.19
CA ILE A 95 -9.38 10.05 1.27
C ILE A 95 -8.00 9.57 0.81
N LEU A 96 -7.58 8.44 1.35
CA LEU A 96 -6.29 7.79 1.05
C LEU A 96 -6.53 6.60 0.14
N LEU A 97 -5.76 6.47 -0.90
CA LEU A 97 -5.72 5.27 -1.73
C LEU A 97 -4.43 4.48 -1.48
N ILE A 98 -4.53 3.16 -1.52
CA ILE A 98 -3.39 2.26 -1.69
C ILE A 98 -3.47 1.77 -3.13
N ASP A 99 -2.50 2.20 -3.92
CA ASP A 99 -2.47 2.12 -5.39
C ASP A 99 -3.59 2.92 -6.07
N SER A 100 -3.64 2.90 -7.39
CA SER A 100 -4.53 3.78 -8.16
C SER A 100 -5.23 3.10 -9.35
N GLY A 101 -4.91 1.84 -9.63
CA GLY A 101 -5.42 1.09 -10.77
C GLY A 101 -4.93 1.61 -12.13
N ILE A 102 -5.70 1.35 -13.17
CA ILE A 102 -5.41 1.71 -14.57
C ILE A 102 -6.40 2.75 -15.07
N SER A 103 -5.93 3.90 -15.58
CA SER A 103 -6.76 4.93 -16.22
C SER A 103 -6.92 4.74 -17.74
N SER A 104 -5.93 4.13 -18.38
CA SER A 104 -5.80 4.09 -19.84
C SER A 104 -6.39 2.83 -20.46
N VAL A 105 -7.27 3.00 -21.45
CA VAL A 105 -7.81 1.89 -22.27
C VAL A 105 -6.68 1.08 -22.92
N ARG A 106 -5.65 1.75 -23.44
CA ARG A 106 -4.49 1.06 -24.03
C ARG A 106 -3.75 0.18 -23.03
N THR A 107 -3.61 0.64 -21.79
CA THR A 107 -2.96 -0.14 -20.73
C THR A 107 -3.85 -1.29 -20.32
N LYS A 108 -5.14 -1.06 -20.14
CA LYS A 108 -6.16 -2.08 -19.87
C LYS A 108 -6.11 -3.21 -20.91
N ASP A 109 -6.04 -2.85 -22.20
CA ASP A 109 -5.96 -3.85 -23.30
C ASP A 109 -4.65 -4.65 -23.25
N ARG A 110 -3.52 -3.99 -22.93
CA ARG A 110 -2.22 -4.66 -22.74
C ARG A 110 -2.24 -5.70 -21.61
N TYR A 111 -2.94 -5.38 -20.51
CA TYR A 111 -3.13 -6.31 -19.39
C TYR A 111 -4.21 -7.34 -19.66
N GLY A 112 -4.96 -7.21 -20.75
CA GLY A 112 -6.06 -8.10 -21.10
C GLY A 112 -7.21 -8.06 -20.11
N LEU A 113 -7.43 -6.91 -19.44
CA LEU A 113 -8.51 -6.76 -18.47
C LEU A 113 -9.87 -6.86 -19.14
N LYS A 114 -10.70 -7.70 -18.56
CA LYS A 114 -12.12 -7.83 -18.86
C LYS A 114 -12.94 -7.06 -17.85
N ASP A 115 -14.16 -6.70 -18.21
CA ASP A 115 -15.10 -6.01 -17.31
C ASP A 115 -14.45 -4.84 -16.60
N TRP A 116 -13.65 -4.05 -17.34
CA TRP A 116 -12.91 -2.91 -16.78
C TRP A 116 -13.79 -1.67 -16.68
N ALA A 117 -13.64 -0.96 -15.57
CA ALA A 117 -14.15 0.38 -15.37
C ALA A 117 -13.03 1.29 -14.87
N SER A 118 -13.03 2.56 -15.30
CA SER A 118 -12.05 3.53 -14.81
C SER A 118 -12.18 3.71 -13.29
N PRO A 119 -11.07 3.73 -12.53
CA PRO A 119 -11.09 4.01 -11.10
C PRO A 119 -11.89 5.25 -10.71
N SER A 120 -11.75 6.37 -11.44
CA SER A 120 -12.51 7.58 -11.16
C SER A 120 -14.01 7.39 -11.36
N THR A 121 -14.42 6.69 -12.43
CA THR A 121 -15.85 6.42 -12.70
C THR A 121 -16.50 5.56 -11.59
N ILE A 122 -15.74 4.62 -11.02
CA ILE A 122 -16.23 3.79 -9.90
C ILE A 122 -16.41 4.67 -8.67
N LEU A 123 -15.39 5.47 -8.32
CA LEU A 123 -15.42 6.34 -7.14
C LEU A 123 -16.49 7.43 -7.23
N GLU A 124 -16.71 7.99 -8.42
CA GLU A 124 -17.73 9.02 -8.64
C GLU A 124 -19.15 8.52 -8.35
N LYS A 125 -19.45 7.23 -8.61
CA LYS A 125 -20.73 6.62 -8.23
C LYS A 125 -20.97 6.60 -6.71
N ALA A 126 -19.90 6.63 -5.92
CA ALA A 126 -19.93 6.72 -4.47
C ALA A 126 -19.72 8.17 -3.95
N GLY A 127 -19.88 9.17 -4.80
CA GLY A 127 -19.74 10.57 -4.45
C GLY A 127 -18.30 11.08 -4.33
N ILE A 128 -17.30 10.26 -4.69
CA ILE A 128 -15.88 10.62 -4.56
C ILE A 128 -15.30 11.03 -5.92
N ARG A 129 -15.10 12.32 -6.10
CA ARG A 129 -14.38 12.85 -7.28
C ARG A 129 -12.89 12.66 -7.10
N GLY A 130 -12.14 12.41 -8.18
CA GLY A 130 -10.70 12.25 -8.14
C GLY A 130 -9.94 13.41 -7.48
N SER A 131 -10.49 14.63 -7.56
CA SER A 131 -9.92 15.81 -6.88
C SER A 131 -10.11 15.84 -5.37
N MET A 132 -10.92 14.93 -4.80
CA MET A 132 -11.13 14.78 -3.36
C MET A 132 -10.10 13.83 -2.73
N VAL A 133 -9.43 12.99 -3.53
CA VAL A 133 -8.37 12.12 -3.04
C VAL A 133 -7.20 12.95 -2.55
N THR A 134 -6.85 12.76 -1.29
CA THR A 134 -5.82 13.55 -0.60
C THR A 134 -4.43 12.94 -0.73
N ASP A 135 -4.35 11.62 -0.67
CA ASP A 135 -3.10 10.88 -0.59
C ASP A 135 -3.19 9.55 -1.38
N ILE A 136 -2.07 9.12 -1.96
CA ILE A 136 -1.93 7.81 -2.59
C ILE A 136 -0.60 7.21 -2.14
N VAL A 137 -0.64 6.01 -1.59
CA VAL A 137 0.56 5.21 -1.33
C VAL A 137 0.68 4.18 -2.44
N LEU A 138 1.79 4.21 -3.17
CA LEU A 138 2.08 3.19 -4.18
C LEU A 138 2.85 2.04 -3.54
N THR A 139 2.35 0.83 -3.76
CA THR A 139 3.08 -0.39 -3.41
C THR A 139 4.29 -0.55 -4.33
N HIS A 140 4.11 -0.29 -5.61
CA HIS A 140 5.18 -0.29 -6.62
C HIS A 140 4.74 0.39 -7.93
N PHE A 141 5.64 0.48 -8.91
CA PHE A 141 5.42 1.27 -10.14
C PHE A 141 4.70 0.54 -11.28
N SER A 142 4.27 -0.71 -11.15
CA SER A 142 3.56 -1.41 -12.23
C SER A 142 2.28 -0.67 -12.64
N ALA A 143 1.92 -0.74 -13.91
CA ALA A 143 0.85 0.11 -14.45
C ALA A 143 -0.54 -0.22 -13.89
N ASP A 144 -0.76 -1.43 -13.44
CA ASP A 144 -1.99 -1.85 -12.77
C ASP A 144 -2.11 -1.33 -11.33
N HIS A 145 -1.02 -0.87 -10.74
CA HIS A 145 -0.97 -0.24 -9.43
C HIS A 145 -0.86 1.29 -9.51
N ALA A 146 0.00 1.80 -10.38
CA ALA A 146 0.31 3.21 -10.47
C ALA A 146 -0.29 3.93 -11.69
N GLY A 147 -0.92 3.20 -12.61
CA GLY A 147 -1.37 3.73 -13.90
C GLY A 147 -2.57 4.67 -13.85
N GLY A 148 -3.25 4.79 -12.71
CA GLY A 148 -4.40 5.68 -12.50
C GLY A 148 -4.06 7.01 -11.83
N LEU A 149 -2.79 7.32 -11.59
CA LEU A 149 -2.39 8.54 -10.86
C LEU A 149 -2.85 9.86 -11.51
N ASP A 150 -3.05 9.90 -12.81
CA ASP A 150 -3.56 11.06 -13.55
C ASP A 150 -5.02 11.40 -13.19
N LEU A 151 -5.79 10.43 -12.72
CA LEU A 151 -7.16 10.61 -12.25
C LEU A 151 -7.25 11.40 -10.93
N PHE A 152 -6.13 11.51 -10.20
CA PHE A 152 -6.06 12.07 -8.85
C PHE A 152 -5.10 13.27 -8.76
N PRO A 153 -5.42 14.41 -9.41
CA PRO A 153 -4.47 15.49 -9.62
C PRO A 153 -4.03 16.18 -8.33
N ARG A 154 -4.86 16.18 -7.29
CA ARG A 154 -4.56 16.85 -6.01
C ARG A 154 -3.81 15.97 -5.02
N ALA A 155 -3.85 14.66 -5.20
CA ALA A 155 -3.25 13.71 -4.26
C ALA A 155 -1.74 13.89 -4.13
N ARG A 156 -1.24 13.81 -2.88
CA ARG A 156 0.17 13.54 -2.62
C ARG A 156 0.42 12.06 -2.89
N VAL A 157 1.58 11.75 -3.45
CA VAL A 157 1.96 10.37 -3.79
C VAL A 157 3.16 9.97 -2.97
N PHE A 158 3.08 8.83 -2.32
CA PHE A 158 4.17 8.21 -1.58
C PHE A 158 4.71 7.04 -2.41
N ILE A 159 6.01 7.02 -2.66
CA ILE A 159 6.68 5.97 -3.45
C ILE A 159 8.08 5.71 -2.89
N ASN A 160 8.56 4.49 -3.04
CA ASN A 160 9.95 4.19 -2.74
C ASN A 160 10.88 4.79 -3.82
N PRO A 161 11.99 5.45 -3.44
CA PRO A 161 12.90 6.07 -4.40
C PRO A 161 13.53 5.09 -5.38
N ASN A 162 13.74 3.81 -5.02
CA ASN A 162 14.33 2.82 -5.93
C ASN A 162 13.41 2.55 -7.13
N ASP A 163 12.11 2.52 -6.94
CA ASP A 163 11.13 2.36 -8.02
C ASP A 163 11.11 3.60 -8.93
N TRP A 164 11.18 4.79 -8.35
CA TRP A 164 11.27 6.03 -9.12
C TRP A 164 12.57 6.09 -9.95
N GLU A 165 13.71 5.72 -9.35
CA GLU A 165 14.99 5.69 -10.06
C GLU A 165 15.00 4.68 -11.22
N LEU A 166 14.39 3.50 -11.02
CA LEU A 166 14.25 2.51 -12.10
C LEU A 166 13.34 3.03 -13.22
N LEU A 167 12.20 3.61 -12.88
CA LEU A 167 11.24 4.15 -13.84
C LEU A 167 11.83 5.29 -14.69
N LYS A 168 12.71 6.13 -14.11
CA LYS A 168 13.43 7.18 -14.85
C LYS A 168 14.38 6.62 -15.91
N LYS A 169 14.96 5.45 -15.63
CA LYS A 169 15.98 4.82 -16.50
C LYS A 169 15.41 3.90 -17.56
N THR A 170 14.09 3.64 -17.54
CA THR A 170 13.43 2.70 -18.45
C THR A 170 12.33 3.38 -19.24
N ASP A 171 11.99 2.83 -20.40
CA ASP A 171 10.85 3.30 -21.21
C ASP A 171 9.60 2.42 -21.05
N TRP A 172 9.53 1.70 -19.93
CA TRP A 172 8.41 0.78 -19.70
C TRP A 172 7.06 1.49 -19.58
N PHE A 173 7.02 2.62 -18.87
CA PHE A 173 5.79 3.38 -18.59
C PHE A 173 6.01 4.88 -18.76
N PRO A 174 6.17 5.41 -20.01
CA PRO A 174 6.52 6.81 -20.25
C PRO A 174 5.47 7.80 -19.72
N ASN A 175 4.19 7.45 -19.79
CA ASN A 175 3.12 8.28 -19.24
C ASN A 175 3.19 8.37 -17.72
N LEU A 176 3.40 7.25 -17.03
CA LEU A 176 3.55 7.21 -15.58
C LEU A 176 4.77 8.04 -15.14
N ARG A 177 5.91 7.88 -15.83
CA ARG A 177 7.10 8.69 -15.59
C ARG A 177 6.81 10.20 -15.69
N LYS A 178 6.06 10.62 -16.72
CA LYS A 178 5.66 12.02 -16.90
C LYS A 178 4.77 12.52 -15.75
N ILE A 179 3.80 11.71 -15.31
CA ILE A 179 2.90 12.06 -14.20
C ILE A 179 3.69 12.21 -12.91
N LEU A 180 4.53 11.23 -12.55
CA LEU A 180 5.35 11.28 -11.35
C LEU A 180 6.34 12.46 -11.36
N HIS A 181 6.94 12.77 -12.51
CA HIS A 181 7.81 13.95 -12.66
C HIS A 181 7.03 15.25 -12.42
N THR A 182 5.78 15.33 -12.89
CA THR A 182 4.91 16.48 -12.60
C THR A 182 4.59 16.57 -11.11
N LYS A 183 4.27 15.44 -10.46
CA LYS A 183 4.03 15.38 -9.01
C LYS A 183 5.26 15.82 -8.21
N GLU A 184 6.45 15.39 -8.61
CA GLU A 184 7.73 15.81 -8.00
C GLU A 184 7.93 17.33 -8.11
N LYS A 185 7.76 17.90 -9.32
CA LYS A 185 7.84 19.35 -9.57
C LYS A 185 6.83 20.13 -8.72
N ASP A 186 5.63 19.63 -8.57
CA ASP A 186 4.55 20.24 -7.79
C ASP A 186 4.67 20.01 -6.29
N LYS A 187 5.76 19.37 -5.82
CA LYS A 187 6.00 19.00 -4.41
C LYS A 187 4.91 18.09 -3.82
N LYS A 188 4.31 17.27 -4.67
CA LYS A 188 3.30 16.27 -4.32
C LYS A 188 3.82 14.84 -4.36
N LEU A 189 5.11 14.64 -4.61
CA LEU A 189 5.77 13.34 -4.53
C LEU A 189 6.61 13.28 -3.26
N THR A 190 6.39 12.24 -2.45
CA THR A 190 7.11 11.99 -1.21
C THR A 190 7.84 10.65 -1.33
N PHE A 191 9.15 10.68 -1.14
CA PHE A 191 9.96 9.48 -1.14
C PHE A 191 9.99 8.84 0.23
N VAL A 192 9.66 7.55 0.29
CA VAL A 192 9.74 6.74 1.50
C VAL A 192 10.84 5.70 1.33
N GLN A 193 11.96 5.93 2.00
CA GLN A 193 13.09 5.00 2.00
C GLN A 193 13.03 4.12 3.25
N GLY A 194 13.13 2.80 3.05
CA GLY A 194 13.00 1.84 4.15
C GLY A 194 11.56 1.73 4.66
N SER A 195 11.42 1.47 5.96
CA SER A 195 10.11 1.34 6.61
C SER A 195 9.84 2.57 7.47
N LEU A 196 8.70 3.23 7.25
CA LEU A 196 8.39 4.52 7.88
C LEU A 196 6.89 4.63 8.20
N GLU A 197 6.56 5.13 9.39
CA GLU A 197 5.22 5.59 9.70
C GLU A 197 4.99 6.95 9.04
N VAL A 198 4.05 7.00 8.09
CA VAL A 198 3.73 8.20 7.29
C VAL A 198 2.51 8.95 7.80
N PHE A 199 1.62 8.25 8.52
CA PHE A 199 0.48 8.79 9.24
C PHE A 199 0.34 8.03 10.56
N PRO A 200 -0.38 8.57 11.56
CA PRO A 200 -0.68 7.82 12.76
C PRO A 200 -1.29 6.46 12.45
N ASP A 201 -0.72 5.42 13.03
CA ASP A 201 -1.13 4.03 12.86
C ASP A 201 -0.98 3.48 11.41
N PHE A 202 -0.26 4.20 10.52
CA PHE A 202 -0.10 3.83 9.11
C PHE A 202 1.36 3.80 8.69
N ARG A 203 1.88 2.61 8.45
CA ARG A 203 3.29 2.36 8.16
C ARG A 203 3.50 1.78 6.77
N ILE A 204 4.40 2.37 6.00
CA ILE A 204 4.91 1.78 4.76
C ILE A 204 6.10 0.89 5.13
N LEU A 205 6.09 -0.35 4.66
CA LEU A 205 7.12 -1.36 4.89
C LEU A 205 7.86 -1.64 3.59
N PHE A 206 9.13 -1.34 3.53
CA PHE A 206 9.95 -1.74 2.41
C PHE A 206 10.10 -3.26 2.35
N THR A 207 9.80 -3.86 1.20
CA THR A 207 9.94 -5.30 0.94
C THR A 207 11.00 -5.58 -0.13
N GLY A 208 10.95 -4.91 -1.27
CA GLY A 208 11.95 -4.95 -2.34
C GLY A 208 12.09 -6.30 -3.03
N GLY A 209 11.08 -7.16 -2.97
CA GLY A 209 11.06 -8.47 -3.63
C GLY A 209 10.51 -8.39 -5.07
N ARG A 210 9.31 -7.86 -5.25
CA ARG A 210 8.62 -7.75 -6.56
C ARG A 210 9.28 -6.74 -7.48
N THR A 211 9.58 -5.54 -6.97
CA THR A 211 10.37 -4.49 -7.63
C THR A 211 11.45 -3.99 -6.67
N PRO A 212 12.50 -3.27 -7.14
CA PRO A 212 13.53 -2.75 -6.24
C PRO A 212 13.03 -1.79 -5.18
N GLY A 213 11.86 -1.20 -5.38
CA GLY A 213 11.22 -0.28 -4.43
C GLY A 213 9.89 -0.79 -3.90
N HIS A 214 9.51 -2.05 -4.14
CA HIS A 214 8.25 -2.58 -3.66
C HIS A 214 8.11 -2.40 -2.15
N SER A 215 6.88 -2.03 -1.74
CA SER A 215 6.53 -1.78 -0.35
C SER A 215 5.15 -2.33 -0.05
N ALA A 216 5.01 -2.98 1.09
CA ALA A 216 3.72 -3.28 1.68
C ALA A 216 3.26 -2.12 2.56
N VAL A 217 2.00 -2.12 2.97
CA VAL A 217 1.46 -1.08 3.84
C VAL A 217 0.74 -1.72 5.03
N GLU A 218 1.09 -1.33 6.23
CA GLU A 218 0.38 -1.71 7.45
C GLU A 218 -0.52 -0.59 7.93
N TRP A 219 -1.74 -0.97 8.32
CA TRP A 219 -2.64 -0.09 9.05
C TRP A 219 -2.98 -0.70 10.40
N LEU A 220 -2.52 -0.03 11.46
CA LEU A 220 -2.72 -0.41 12.84
C LEU A 220 -3.99 0.26 13.37
N ARG A 221 -5.14 -0.16 12.90
CA ARG A 221 -6.43 0.47 13.26
C ARG A 221 -6.75 0.31 14.74
N PHE A 222 -6.43 -0.87 15.31
CA PHE A 222 -6.43 -1.23 16.73
C PHE A 222 -5.45 -2.40 16.93
N PRO A 223 -4.98 -2.68 18.15
CA PRO A 223 -4.08 -3.79 18.41
C PRO A 223 -4.60 -5.16 17.95
N LYS A 224 -5.92 -5.32 17.83
CA LYS A 224 -6.57 -6.57 17.39
C LYS A 224 -6.99 -6.59 15.92
N ASN A 225 -6.90 -5.47 15.19
CA ASN A 225 -7.41 -5.32 13.83
C ASN A 225 -6.33 -4.74 12.91
N ARG A 226 -5.13 -5.31 12.95
CA ARG A 226 -4.08 -4.99 12.01
C ARG A 226 -4.47 -5.44 10.61
N VAL A 227 -4.22 -4.58 9.63
CA VAL A 227 -4.40 -4.88 8.21
C VAL A 227 -3.07 -4.70 7.50
N LEU A 228 -2.68 -5.64 6.64
CA LEU A 228 -1.52 -5.54 5.78
C LEU A 228 -1.96 -5.59 4.32
N PHE A 229 -1.63 -4.57 3.56
CA PHE A 229 -1.74 -4.53 2.11
C PHE A 229 -0.42 -5.02 1.53
N ALA A 230 -0.44 -6.23 0.98
CA ALA A 230 0.78 -6.95 0.63
C ALA A 230 1.40 -6.51 -0.71
N GLY A 231 0.66 -5.76 -1.55
CA GLY A 231 1.08 -5.50 -2.92
C GLY A 231 1.23 -6.82 -3.71
N ASP A 232 2.15 -6.82 -4.68
CA ASP A 232 2.44 -7.99 -5.50
C ASP A 232 3.47 -8.95 -4.89
N GLU A 233 3.84 -8.76 -3.65
CA GLU A 233 4.55 -9.81 -2.90
C GLU A 233 3.61 -10.97 -2.57
N CYS A 234 2.30 -10.74 -2.60
CA CYS A 234 1.29 -11.74 -2.35
C CYS A 234 0.11 -11.55 -3.31
N ILE A 235 -0.12 -12.48 -4.21
CA ILE A 235 -1.22 -12.40 -5.18
C ILE A 235 -2.51 -13.01 -4.63
N PHE A 236 -2.41 -14.19 -4.01
CA PHE A 236 -3.53 -14.89 -3.41
C PHE A 236 -3.28 -15.10 -1.92
N THR A 237 -4.19 -14.60 -1.09
CA THR A 237 -4.07 -14.65 0.37
C THR A 237 -3.83 -16.06 0.90
N GLU A 238 -4.53 -17.04 0.35
CA GLU A 238 -4.44 -18.44 0.75
C GLU A 238 -3.02 -19.02 0.54
N LEU A 239 -2.38 -18.68 -0.58
CA LEU A 239 -1.04 -19.19 -0.89
C LEU A 239 0.00 -18.55 0.03
N CYS A 240 -0.03 -17.23 0.13
CA CYS A 240 0.95 -16.49 0.92
C CYS A 240 0.83 -16.80 2.42
N ALA A 241 -0.40 -16.97 2.93
CA ALA A 241 -0.64 -17.38 4.32
C ALA A 241 -0.10 -18.77 4.64
N GLY A 242 0.06 -19.62 3.62
CA GLY A 242 0.69 -20.95 3.74
C GLY A 242 2.17 -20.97 3.35
N GLY A 243 2.83 -19.81 3.23
CA GLY A 243 4.25 -19.71 2.87
C GLY A 243 4.56 -20.17 1.44
N LYS A 244 3.55 -20.20 0.57
CA LYS A 244 3.71 -20.62 -0.82
C LYS A 244 3.84 -19.45 -1.76
N ASP A 245 4.75 -19.55 -2.69
CA ASP A 245 4.91 -18.60 -3.79
C ASP A 245 3.86 -18.85 -4.88
N PRO A 246 3.19 -17.81 -5.41
CA PRO A 246 2.52 -17.92 -6.69
C PRO A 246 3.58 -18.10 -7.77
N ALA A 247 3.49 -19.21 -8.50
CA ALA A 247 4.47 -19.52 -9.54
C ALA A 247 4.49 -18.47 -10.64
N GLY A 248 5.70 -18.13 -11.08
CA GLY A 248 5.92 -17.40 -12.32
C GLY A 248 5.81 -15.89 -12.27
N LEU A 249 5.69 -15.27 -11.08
CA LEU A 249 5.83 -13.82 -10.98
C LEU A 249 7.30 -13.41 -11.10
N PRO A 250 7.61 -12.43 -11.95
CA PRO A 250 8.97 -11.93 -12.04
C PRO A 250 9.33 -11.19 -10.74
N LEU A 251 10.31 -11.70 -10.01
CA LEU A 251 10.83 -11.08 -8.79
C LEU A 251 12.15 -10.36 -9.08
N TYR A 252 12.29 -9.16 -8.53
CA TYR A 252 13.57 -8.44 -8.51
C TYR A 252 14.54 -9.10 -7.55
N SER A 253 14.05 -9.50 -6.36
CA SER A 253 14.86 -10.16 -5.33
C SER A 253 14.10 -11.31 -4.69
N VAL A 254 14.44 -12.53 -5.05
CA VAL A 254 13.89 -13.75 -4.43
C VAL A 254 14.16 -13.80 -2.92
N LYS A 255 15.33 -13.31 -2.49
CA LYS A 255 15.68 -13.26 -1.06
C LYS A 255 14.71 -12.38 -0.29
N ASN A 256 14.54 -11.13 -0.72
CA ASN A 256 13.69 -10.17 -0.04
C ASN A 256 12.23 -10.64 -0.03
N HIS A 257 11.78 -11.21 -1.14
CA HIS A 257 10.44 -11.77 -1.26
C HIS A 257 10.22 -12.89 -0.22
N ARG A 258 11.13 -13.86 -0.10
CA ARG A 258 11.04 -14.93 0.90
C ARG A 258 11.04 -14.40 2.34
N GLU A 259 11.90 -13.43 2.64
CA GLU A 259 11.91 -12.78 3.95
C GLU A 259 10.57 -12.11 4.27
N PHE A 260 9.93 -11.48 3.27
CA PHE A 260 8.62 -10.89 3.44
C PHE A 260 7.52 -11.95 3.63
N ILE A 261 7.52 -13.04 2.86
CA ILE A 261 6.55 -14.13 3.04
C ILE A 261 6.65 -14.75 4.45
N GLN A 262 7.86 -14.99 4.95
CA GLN A 262 8.06 -15.44 6.33
C GLN A 262 7.52 -14.45 7.36
N TYR A 263 7.72 -13.15 7.14
CA TYR A 263 7.13 -12.11 7.99
C TYR A 263 5.60 -12.11 7.92
N LEU A 264 5.04 -12.31 6.73
CA LEU A 264 3.59 -12.37 6.51
C LEU A 264 2.96 -13.55 7.24
N GLU A 265 3.59 -14.74 7.24
CA GLU A 265 3.14 -15.91 8.01
C GLU A 265 3.00 -15.57 9.49
N LEU A 266 4.01 -14.93 10.08
CA LEU A 266 3.98 -14.51 11.49
C LEU A 266 2.83 -13.53 11.77
N LEU A 267 2.55 -12.62 10.84
CA LEU A 267 1.44 -11.67 10.98
C LEU A 267 0.08 -12.36 10.91
N VAL A 268 -0.07 -13.37 10.04
CA VAL A 268 -1.30 -14.18 9.94
C VAL A 268 -1.55 -14.93 11.24
N GLU A 269 -0.53 -15.55 11.85
CA GLU A 269 -0.63 -16.19 13.15
C GLU A 269 -1.05 -15.23 14.26
N GLN A 270 -0.69 -13.94 14.16
CA GLN A 270 -1.10 -12.88 15.07
C GLN A 270 -2.50 -12.32 14.77
N GLY A 271 -3.21 -12.88 13.79
CA GLY A 271 -4.55 -12.44 13.40
C GLY A 271 -4.58 -11.17 12.53
N THR A 272 -3.47 -10.82 11.88
CA THR A 272 -3.43 -9.73 10.91
C THR A 272 -4.23 -10.11 9.66
N LYS A 273 -5.11 -9.20 9.20
CA LYS A 273 -5.85 -9.37 7.95
C LYS A 273 -4.92 -9.01 6.78
N ILE A 274 -4.70 -9.96 5.89
CA ILE A 274 -3.91 -9.73 4.67
C ILE A 274 -4.83 -9.34 3.52
N LEU A 275 -4.50 -8.26 2.84
CA LEU A 275 -5.20 -7.74 1.67
C LEU A 275 -4.24 -7.75 0.48
N THR A 276 -4.62 -8.49 -0.55
CA THR A 276 -3.92 -8.58 -1.82
C THR A 276 -4.65 -7.77 -2.89
N PHE A 277 -4.08 -7.63 -4.08
CA PHE A 277 -4.64 -6.79 -5.14
C PHE A 277 -5.26 -7.59 -6.28
N HIS A 278 -5.13 -8.92 -6.22
CA HIS A 278 -5.52 -9.81 -7.33
C HIS A 278 -6.37 -11.01 -6.91
N ASP A 279 -6.67 -11.15 -5.62
CA ASP A 279 -7.43 -12.27 -5.08
C ASP A 279 -8.94 -12.01 -5.11
N PRO A 280 -9.73 -12.77 -5.90
CA PRO A 280 -11.18 -12.60 -5.96
C PRO A 280 -11.90 -12.95 -4.65
N SER A 281 -11.28 -13.72 -3.74
CA SER A 281 -11.88 -14.08 -2.44
C SER A 281 -12.15 -12.88 -1.53
N LEU A 282 -11.53 -11.73 -1.84
CA LEU A 282 -11.73 -10.47 -1.13
C LEU A 282 -13.03 -9.75 -1.53
N LEU A 283 -13.67 -10.16 -2.64
CA LEU A 283 -14.91 -9.56 -3.16
C LEU A 283 -16.12 -10.37 -2.69
N ARG A 284 -16.60 -10.06 -1.50
CA ARG A 284 -17.79 -10.70 -0.93
C ARG A 284 -19.03 -9.92 -1.35
N PRO A 285 -20.00 -10.54 -2.04
CA PRO A 285 -21.20 -9.82 -2.51
C PRO A 285 -21.97 -9.09 -1.40
N GLU A 286 -22.03 -9.66 -0.20
CA GLU A 286 -22.67 -9.07 0.97
C GLU A 286 -21.99 -7.80 1.50
N GLU A 287 -20.74 -7.58 1.13
CA GLU A 287 -19.95 -6.41 1.52
C GLU A 287 -19.96 -5.31 0.44
N GLU A 288 -20.62 -5.53 -0.70
CA GLU A 288 -20.73 -4.53 -1.76
C GLU A 288 -21.67 -3.40 -1.33
N VAL A 289 -21.10 -2.23 -1.07
CA VAL A 289 -21.85 -1.04 -0.60
C VAL A 289 -22.20 -0.08 -1.74
N PHE A 290 -21.43 -0.07 -2.80
CA PHE A 290 -21.67 0.57 -4.09
C PHE A 290 -21.18 -0.36 -5.21
N PRO A 291 -21.67 -0.25 -6.44
CA PRO A 291 -21.20 -1.08 -7.53
C PRO A 291 -19.67 -1.07 -7.62
N ARG A 292 -19.04 -2.23 -7.40
CA ARG A 292 -17.59 -2.48 -7.39
C ARG A 292 -16.83 -1.90 -6.19
N ILE A 293 -17.50 -1.46 -5.13
CA ILE A 293 -16.89 -0.98 -3.89
C ILE A 293 -17.36 -1.87 -2.75
N TYR A 294 -16.43 -2.59 -2.14
CA TYR A 294 -16.67 -3.60 -1.11
C TYR A 294 -16.10 -3.13 0.21
N ARG A 295 -16.91 -3.10 1.25
CA ARG A 295 -16.45 -2.76 2.60
C ARG A 295 -15.59 -3.90 3.14
N ILE A 296 -14.44 -3.55 3.70
CA ILE A 296 -13.58 -4.50 4.41
C ILE A 296 -13.88 -4.38 5.90
N PRO A 297 -14.48 -5.41 6.53
CA PRO A 297 -14.88 -5.40 7.94
C PRO A 297 -13.69 -5.46 8.90
#